data_272893630b4d1f66996e63d395a97053
#
_entry.id   272893630b4d1f66996e63d395a97053
#
_cell.length_a   1.000
_cell.length_b   1.000
_cell.length_c   1.000
_cell.angle_alpha   90.00
_cell.angle_beta   90.00
_cell.angle_gamma   90.00
#
_symmetry.space_group_name_H-M   'P 1'
#
loop_
_entity.id
_entity.type
_entity.pdbx_description
1 polymer ?
#
loop_
_entity_poly.entity_id
_entity_poly.type
_entity_poly.pdbx_seq_one_letter_code
_entity_poly.pdbx_strand_id
1 'polypeptide(L)'
;MRAPTPNYSELHPTSKFGVGARHLGLIVPFAAVFVLLFWPTFRWMAERFDAFDSFYSHGWLIPFASGWLIWQRRERLHRCEARPSYWGLSLLIPSLLIHTVATWWKVGFVSGFAMLGTIYGLVWTLWGFEVLWTLRFPMLFLLFMVPLPGVLLLAVSFQMKLLAATLATHALRLVGMPAVQAGSTIQVPGISVIVDDTCSGLRSLISLIALSTLWTSLMPAAAKRWHQLTVVAASIPIALLANMARIMVLVLLSAIYGPRIADSFIHYGSGIVVFGIALAALSWLSRRLTA
;
A
#
# COMPACT_ATOMS: atom_id res chain seq x y z
N MET A 1 8.88 37.26 -55.71
CA MET A 1 7.75 36.54 -55.15
C MET A 1 8.30 35.42 -54.27
N ARG A 2 8.18 35.54 -52.95
CA ARG A 2 8.56 34.44 -52.00
C ARG A 2 7.29 33.60 -51.79
N ALA A 3 7.43 32.27 -52.00
CA ALA A 3 6.33 31.35 -51.72
C ALA A 3 6.01 31.36 -50.23
N PRO A 4 4.74 31.27 -49.82
CA PRO A 4 4.40 31.21 -48.38
C PRO A 4 4.89 29.90 -47.81
N THR A 5 5.58 29.99 -46.66
CA THR A 5 6.01 28.82 -45.90
C THR A 5 4.79 28.10 -45.36
N PRO A 6 4.69 26.77 -45.54
CA PRO A 6 3.57 26.02 -45.00
C PRO A 6 3.52 26.11 -43.49
N ASN A 7 2.35 26.47 -42.95
CA ASN A 7 2.10 26.55 -41.53
C ASN A 7 1.94 25.13 -40.97
N TYR A 8 3.01 24.56 -40.39
CA TYR A 8 3.03 23.21 -39.83
C TYR A 8 2.14 23.01 -38.59
N SER A 9 1.50 24.09 -38.08
CA SER A 9 0.61 24.03 -36.91
C SER A 9 -0.77 23.45 -37.19
N GLU A 10 -1.17 23.31 -38.47
CA GLU A 10 -2.50 22.80 -38.85
C GLU A 10 -2.56 21.28 -39.05
N LEU A 11 -1.44 20.57 -39.01
CA LEU A 11 -1.35 19.15 -39.39
C LEU A 11 -1.60 18.16 -38.23
N HIS A 12 -1.67 18.63 -36.98
CA HIS A 12 -2.02 17.77 -35.86
C HIS A 12 -3.07 18.48 -34.98
N PRO A 13 -4.34 18.04 -34.98
CA PRO A 13 -5.31 18.48 -34.02
C PRO A 13 -4.81 17.97 -32.65
N THR A 14 -4.20 18.85 -31.85
CA THR A 14 -3.88 18.59 -30.45
C THR A 14 -5.19 18.41 -29.71
N SER A 15 -5.65 17.18 -29.57
CA SER A 15 -6.79 16.88 -28.72
C SER A 15 -6.35 17.12 -27.27
N LYS A 16 -6.71 18.29 -26.74
CA LYS A 16 -6.64 18.54 -25.29
C LYS A 16 -7.31 17.36 -24.60
N PHE A 17 -6.73 16.87 -23.51
CA PHE A 17 -7.27 15.76 -22.71
C PHE A 17 -8.67 16.13 -22.21
N GLY A 18 -9.64 15.95 -23.10
CA GLY A 18 -11.06 16.09 -22.85
C GLY A 18 -11.68 14.71 -23.03
N VAL A 19 -12.18 14.11 -21.95
CA VAL A 19 -13.03 12.91 -22.06
C VAL A 19 -14.33 13.35 -22.71
N GLY A 20 -14.30 13.50 -24.05
CA GLY A 20 -15.52 13.78 -24.83
C GLY A 20 -16.49 12.59 -24.71
N ALA A 21 -17.79 12.83 -24.84
CA ALA A 21 -18.84 11.82 -24.71
C ALA A 21 -18.59 10.56 -25.59
N ARG A 22 -17.89 10.70 -26.72
CA ARG A 22 -17.45 9.57 -27.57
C ARG A 22 -16.44 8.65 -26.89
N HIS A 23 -15.54 9.18 -26.04
CA HIS A 23 -14.57 8.37 -25.27
C HIS A 23 -15.24 7.67 -24.10
N LEU A 24 -16.27 8.27 -23.49
CA LEU A 24 -17.05 7.62 -22.44
C LEU A 24 -17.74 6.34 -22.94
N GLY A 25 -18.26 6.35 -24.17
CA GLY A 25 -18.89 5.17 -24.78
C GLY A 25 -17.93 4.00 -25.01
N LEU A 26 -16.62 4.25 -25.12
CA LEU A 26 -15.62 3.19 -25.26
C LEU A 26 -15.04 2.77 -23.89
N ILE A 27 -14.95 3.67 -22.92
CA ILE A 27 -14.38 3.37 -21.60
C ILE A 27 -15.21 2.30 -20.88
N VAL A 28 -16.53 2.36 -20.95
CA VAL A 28 -17.42 1.41 -20.28
C VAL A 28 -17.20 -0.05 -20.74
N PRO A 29 -17.24 -0.38 -22.06
CA PRO A 29 -16.97 -1.74 -22.51
C PRO A 29 -15.54 -2.19 -22.21
N PHE A 30 -14.54 -1.32 -22.32
CA PHE A 30 -13.17 -1.67 -21.94
C PHE A 30 -13.04 -1.95 -20.45
N ALA A 31 -13.67 -1.15 -19.59
CA ALA A 31 -13.71 -1.40 -18.15
C ALA A 31 -14.43 -2.72 -17.82
N ALA A 32 -15.54 -3.02 -18.51
CA ALA A 32 -16.25 -4.28 -18.33
C ALA A 32 -15.40 -5.49 -18.74
N VAL A 33 -14.74 -5.44 -19.89
CA VAL A 33 -13.81 -6.49 -20.34
C VAL A 33 -12.64 -6.65 -19.35
N PHE A 34 -12.07 -5.54 -18.86
CA PHE A 34 -11.01 -5.56 -17.86
C PHE A 34 -11.47 -6.24 -16.55
N VAL A 35 -12.65 -5.87 -16.04
CA VAL A 35 -13.20 -6.47 -14.82
C VAL A 35 -13.48 -7.96 -15.02
N LEU A 36 -14.05 -8.36 -16.16
CA LEU A 36 -14.30 -9.77 -16.46
C LEU A 36 -13.00 -10.58 -16.59
N LEU A 37 -12.00 -10.03 -17.27
CA LEU A 37 -10.71 -10.68 -17.45
C LEU A 37 -10.00 -10.89 -16.12
N PHE A 38 -9.96 -9.86 -15.26
CA PHE A 38 -9.30 -9.90 -13.97
C PHE A 38 -10.21 -10.33 -12.82
N TRP A 39 -11.42 -10.82 -13.12
CA TRP A 39 -12.36 -11.29 -12.09
C TRP A 39 -11.75 -12.32 -11.11
N PRO A 40 -11.00 -13.35 -11.57
CA PRO A 40 -10.33 -14.29 -10.66
C PRO A 40 -9.33 -13.61 -9.73
N THR A 41 -8.62 -12.57 -10.23
CA THR A 41 -7.66 -11.80 -9.45
C THR A 41 -8.37 -10.95 -8.40
N PHE A 42 -9.43 -10.24 -8.77
CA PHE A 42 -10.23 -9.45 -7.83
C PHE A 42 -10.82 -10.31 -6.73
N ARG A 43 -11.38 -11.47 -7.08
CA ARG A 43 -11.90 -12.40 -6.11
C ARG A 43 -10.83 -12.90 -5.15
N TRP A 44 -9.67 -13.30 -5.66
CA TRP A 44 -8.53 -13.72 -4.84
C TRP A 44 -8.05 -12.59 -3.91
N MET A 45 -8.00 -11.35 -4.39
CA MET A 45 -7.62 -10.18 -3.57
C MET A 45 -8.66 -9.93 -2.47
N ALA A 46 -9.96 -9.94 -2.81
CA ALA A 46 -11.04 -9.78 -1.85
C ALA A 46 -10.96 -10.81 -0.72
N GLU A 47 -10.78 -12.09 -1.06
CA GLU A 47 -10.60 -13.17 -0.07
C GLU A 47 -9.41 -12.88 0.87
N ARG A 48 -8.33 -12.26 0.35
CA ARG A 48 -7.17 -11.87 1.16
C ARG A 48 -7.41 -10.60 2.00
N PHE A 49 -8.23 -9.67 1.53
CA PHE A 49 -8.56 -8.44 2.28
C PHE A 49 -9.51 -8.73 3.43
N ASP A 50 -10.47 -9.64 3.23
CA ASP A 50 -11.55 -9.98 4.17
C ASP A 50 -11.14 -11.08 5.17
N ALA A 51 -9.99 -11.74 4.96
CA ALA A 51 -9.51 -12.76 5.90
C ALA A 51 -9.33 -12.14 7.29
N PHE A 52 -9.77 -12.86 8.33
CA PHE A 52 -9.74 -12.41 9.74
C PHE A 52 -8.34 -11.92 10.16
N ASP A 53 -7.29 -12.67 9.75
CA ASP A 53 -5.89 -12.34 10.06
C ASP A 53 -5.18 -11.63 8.89
N SER A 54 -5.92 -10.91 8.06
CA SER A 54 -5.38 -10.23 6.89
C SER A 54 -4.31 -9.20 7.24
N PHE A 55 -3.17 -9.27 6.57
CA PHE A 55 -2.18 -8.20 6.54
C PHE A 55 -2.57 -7.06 5.59
N TYR A 56 -3.60 -7.25 4.74
CA TYR A 56 -4.00 -6.37 3.64
C TYR A 56 -5.43 -5.84 3.74
N SER A 57 -6.01 -5.80 4.93
CA SER A 57 -7.38 -5.25 5.13
C SER A 57 -7.55 -3.81 4.61
N HIS A 58 -6.46 -3.03 4.57
CA HIS A 58 -6.44 -1.70 3.96
C HIS A 58 -6.49 -1.73 2.42
N GLY A 59 -6.35 -2.90 1.79
CA GLY A 59 -6.34 -3.06 0.33
C GLY A 59 -7.57 -2.50 -0.36
N TRP A 60 -8.75 -2.57 0.27
CA TRP A 60 -9.97 -1.97 -0.23
C TRP A 60 -9.89 -0.44 -0.39
N LEU A 61 -9.13 0.23 0.46
CA LEU A 61 -9.01 1.70 0.44
C LEU A 61 -8.03 2.21 -0.62
N ILE A 62 -7.09 1.38 -1.06
CA ILE A 62 -6.01 1.79 -1.97
C ILE A 62 -6.52 2.27 -3.33
N PRO A 63 -7.47 1.59 -4.02
CA PRO A 63 -8.01 2.08 -5.29
C PRO A 63 -8.70 3.44 -5.15
N PHE A 64 -9.43 3.66 -4.05
CA PHE A 64 -10.11 4.95 -3.79
C PHE A 64 -9.09 6.07 -3.54
N ALA A 65 -8.05 5.79 -2.74
CA ALA A 65 -6.96 6.74 -2.51
C ALA A 65 -6.20 7.06 -3.81
N SER A 66 -5.93 6.05 -4.64
CA SER A 66 -5.32 6.25 -5.96
C SER A 66 -6.21 7.08 -6.88
N GLY A 67 -7.51 6.79 -6.94
CA GLY A 67 -8.49 7.57 -7.70
C GLY A 67 -8.53 9.04 -7.26
N TRP A 68 -8.53 9.28 -5.95
CA TRP A 68 -8.47 10.63 -5.39
C TRP A 68 -7.17 11.36 -5.74
N LEU A 69 -6.03 10.67 -5.72
CA LEU A 69 -4.74 11.22 -6.16
C LEU A 69 -4.73 11.57 -7.65
N ILE A 70 -5.40 10.78 -8.49
CA ILE A 70 -5.60 11.08 -9.92
C ILE A 70 -6.45 12.34 -10.05
N TRP A 71 -7.56 12.42 -9.30
CA TRP A 71 -8.44 13.59 -9.30
C TRP A 71 -7.72 14.89 -8.88
N GLN A 72 -6.83 14.83 -7.88
CA GLN A 72 -6.02 15.98 -7.50
C GLN A 72 -5.07 16.46 -8.62
N ARG A 73 -4.69 15.55 -9.53
CA ARG A 73 -3.81 15.87 -10.67
C ARG A 73 -4.56 16.23 -11.95
N ARG A 74 -5.90 16.34 -11.90
CA ARG A 74 -6.73 16.61 -13.09
C ARG A 74 -6.28 17.84 -13.88
N GLU A 75 -5.88 18.93 -13.24
CA GLU A 75 -5.40 20.13 -13.92
C GLU A 75 -4.10 19.90 -14.70
N ARG A 76 -3.18 19.10 -14.14
CA ARG A 76 -1.95 18.70 -14.83
C ARG A 76 -2.26 17.77 -15.98
N LEU A 77 -3.19 16.84 -15.78
CA LEU A 77 -3.64 15.92 -16.84
C LEU A 77 -4.28 16.67 -18.01
N HIS A 78 -5.08 17.71 -17.74
CA HIS A 78 -5.67 18.55 -18.81
C HIS A 78 -4.63 19.32 -19.63
N ARG A 79 -3.43 19.50 -19.11
CA ARG A 79 -2.31 20.15 -19.81
C ARG A 79 -1.44 19.16 -20.59
N CYS A 80 -1.54 17.86 -20.29
CA CYS A 80 -0.80 16.84 -21.02
C CYS A 80 -1.40 16.65 -22.43
N GLU A 81 -0.53 16.53 -23.41
CA GLU A 81 -0.93 16.11 -24.74
C GLU A 81 -1.08 14.58 -24.78
N ALA A 82 -2.27 14.11 -25.11
CA ALA A 82 -2.48 12.69 -25.34
C ALA A 82 -1.81 12.29 -26.66
N ARG A 83 -0.72 11.53 -26.56
CA ARG A 83 0.03 10.99 -27.71
C ARG A 83 0.04 9.46 -27.63
N PRO A 84 -0.96 8.76 -28.22
CA PRO A 84 -0.99 7.31 -28.23
C PRO A 84 0.34 6.73 -28.72
N SER A 85 0.78 5.64 -28.07
CA SER A 85 2.08 5.06 -28.36
C SER A 85 2.04 3.53 -28.39
N TYR A 86 2.47 2.95 -29.50
CA TYR A 86 2.57 1.48 -29.61
C TYR A 86 3.59 0.86 -28.64
N TRP A 87 4.52 1.66 -28.07
CA TRP A 87 5.43 1.18 -27.03
C TRP A 87 4.73 0.69 -25.77
N GLY A 88 3.52 1.19 -25.50
CA GLY A 88 2.70 0.67 -24.40
C GLY A 88 2.33 -0.81 -24.55
N LEU A 89 2.27 -1.32 -25.79
CA LEU A 89 2.02 -2.73 -26.07
C LEU A 89 3.13 -3.63 -25.55
N SER A 90 4.37 -3.13 -25.47
CA SER A 90 5.51 -3.89 -24.93
C SER A 90 5.34 -4.24 -23.44
N LEU A 91 4.51 -3.48 -22.73
CA LEU A 91 4.14 -3.77 -21.34
C LEU A 91 2.79 -4.47 -21.27
N LEU A 92 1.83 -4.06 -22.10
CA LEU A 92 0.46 -4.59 -22.09
C LEU A 92 0.42 -6.08 -22.46
N ILE A 93 1.05 -6.46 -23.57
CA ILE A 93 1.01 -7.86 -24.07
C ILE A 93 1.67 -8.83 -23.08
N PRO A 94 2.92 -8.59 -22.59
CA PRO A 94 3.52 -9.47 -21.60
C PRO A 94 2.69 -9.55 -20.29
N SER A 95 2.10 -8.44 -19.84
CA SER A 95 1.26 -8.43 -18.65
C SER A 95 0.03 -9.32 -18.81
N LEU A 96 -0.64 -9.28 -19.96
CA LEU A 96 -1.78 -10.15 -20.26
C LEU A 96 -1.37 -11.62 -20.36
N LEU A 97 -0.24 -11.92 -20.97
CA LEU A 97 0.31 -13.29 -21.04
C LEU A 97 0.65 -13.81 -19.64
N ILE A 98 1.33 -13.00 -18.82
CA ILE A 98 1.67 -13.34 -17.44
C ILE A 98 0.38 -13.57 -16.62
N HIS A 99 -0.64 -12.71 -16.79
CA HIS A 99 -1.94 -12.90 -16.14
C HIS A 99 -2.56 -14.25 -16.50
N THR A 100 -2.58 -14.60 -17.79
CA THR A 100 -3.16 -15.86 -18.29
C THR A 100 -2.44 -17.06 -17.66
N VAL A 101 -1.11 -17.07 -17.69
CA VAL A 101 -0.28 -18.14 -17.09
C VAL A 101 -0.47 -18.20 -15.57
N ALA A 102 -0.46 -17.03 -14.90
CA ALA A 102 -0.62 -16.94 -13.45
C ALA A 102 -2.00 -17.45 -12.99
N THR A 103 -3.05 -17.16 -13.76
CA THR A 103 -4.41 -17.62 -13.49
C THR A 103 -4.52 -19.14 -13.68
N TRP A 104 -3.90 -19.67 -14.73
CA TRP A 104 -3.82 -21.12 -14.98
C TRP A 104 -3.15 -21.87 -13.81
N TRP A 105 -2.03 -21.33 -13.33
CA TRP A 105 -1.29 -21.91 -12.19
C TRP A 105 -1.82 -21.51 -10.82
N LYS A 106 -2.89 -20.74 -10.76
CA LYS A 106 -3.52 -20.23 -9.51
C LYS A 106 -2.56 -19.39 -8.65
N VAL A 107 -1.64 -18.68 -9.27
CA VAL A 107 -0.64 -17.82 -8.60
C VAL A 107 -1.18 -16.40 -8.53
N GLY A 108 -2.06 -16.11 -7.57
CA GLY A 108 -2.85 -14.88 -7.50
C GLY A 108 -2.00 -13.61 -7.39
N PHE A 109 -0.88 -13.61 -6.66
CA PHE A 109 -0.03 -12.41 -6.52
C PHE A 109 0.62 -12.01 -7.84
N VAL A 110 1.05 -12.98 -8.66
CA VAL A 110 1.61 -12.70 -10.00
C VAL A 110 0.54 -12.09 -10.90
N SER A 111 -0.68 -12.65 -10.86
CA SER A 111 -1.83 -12.09 -11.57
C SER A 111 -2.17 -10.66 -11.11
N GLY A 112 -2.05 -10.36 -9.81
CA GLY A 112 -2.23 -9.02 -9.26
C GLY A 112 -1.22 -8.00 -9.82
N PHE A 113 0.07 -8.36 -9.87
CA PHE A 113 1.09 -7.51 -10.50
C PHE A 113 0.87 -7.38 -12.01
N ALA A 114 0.47 -8.45 -12.69
CA ALA A 114 0.14 -8.42 -14.12
C ALA A 114 -1.08 -7.51 -14.39
N MET A 115 -2.05 -7.48 -13.50
CA MET A 115 -3.19 -6.54 -13.57
C MET A 115 -2.71 -5.08 -13.55
N LEU A 116 -1.80 -4.74 -12.65
CA LEU A 116 -1.21 -3.40 -12.61
C LEU A 116 -0.43 -3.11 -13.89
N GLY A 117 0.42 -4.04 -14.35
CA GLY A 117 1.13 -3.92 -15.61
C GLY A 117 0.21 -3.69 -16.80
N THR A 118 -0.96 -4.35 -16.83
CA THR A 118 -2.00 -4.13 -17.84
C THR A 118 -2.56 -2.71 -17.77
N ILE A 119 -2.86 -2.19 -16.57
CA ILE A 119 -3.32 -0.80 -16.39
C ILE A 119 -2.26 0.18 -16.89
N TYR A 120 -0.98 -0.02 -16.53
CA TYR A 120 0.12 0.84 -17.01
C TYR A 120 0.27 0.78 -18.53
N GLY A 121 0.24 -0.42 -19.09
CA GLY A 121 0.34 -0.64 -20.53
C GLY A 121 -0.82 0.01 -21.30
N LEU A 122 -2.06 -0.09 -20.78
CA LEU A 122 -3.24 0.58 -21.36
C LEU A 122 -3.11 2.09 -21.34
N VAL A 123 -2.73 2.67 -20.19
CA VAL A 123 -2.54 4.12 -20.07
C VAL A 123 -1.48 4.61 -21.05
N TRP A 124 -0.35 3.90 -21.14
CA TRP A 124 0.73 4.25 -22.06
C TRP A 124 0.30 4.14 -23.52
N THR A 125 -0.39 3.07 -23.89
CA THR A 125 -0.86 2.84 -25.27
C THR A 125 -1.87 3.89 -25.70
N LEU A 126 -2.86 4.19 -24.84
CA LEU A 126 -4.00 5.04 -25.20
C LEU A 126 -3.69 6.54 -25.08
N TRP A 127 -2.94 6.95 -24.05
CA TRP A 127 -2.68 8.38 -23.76
C TRP A 127 -1.19 8.77 -23.83
N GLY A 128 -0.31 7.79 -23.95
CA GLY A 128 1.13 8.03 -24.11
C GLY A 128 1.89 8.17 -22.81
N PHE A 129 3.21 8.31 -22.97
CA PHE A 129 4.16 8.30 -21.86
C PHE A 129 4.03 9.52 -20.93
N GLU A 130 3.67 10.69 -21.47
CA GLU A 130 3.54 11.92 -20.67
C GLU A 130 2.42 11.79 -19.62
N VAL A 131 1.26 11.25 -20.03
CA VAL A 131 0.14 10.96 -19.12
C VAL A 131 0.54 9.89 -18.11
N LEU A 132 1.17 8.80 -18.55
CA LEU A 132 1.67 7.75 -17.66
C LEU A 132 2.63 8.33 -16.60
N TRP A 133 3.56 9.20 -17.02
CA TRP A 133 4.53 9.83 -16.12
C TRP A 133 3.87 10.77 -15.09
N THR A 134 2.83 11.49 -15.52
CA THR A 134 2.02 12.35 -14.62
C THR A 134 1.27 11.50 -13.59
N LEU A 135 0.79 10.34 -13.99
CA LEU A 135 0.06 9.39 -13.13
C LEU A 135 0.96 8.39 -12.39
N ARG A 136 2.30 8.44 -12.59
CA ARG A 136 3.22 7.44 -12.02
C ARG A 136 3.02 7.16 -10.53
N PHE A 137 2.81 8.21 -9.74
CA PHE A 137 2.66 8.04 -8.29
C PHE A 137 1.31 7.38 -7.90
N PRO A 138 0.13 7.88 -8.33
CA PRO A 138 -1.14 7.19 -8.08
C PRO A 138 -1.14 5.73 -8.54
N MET A 139 -0.53 5.47 -9.68
CA MET A 139 -0.46 4.12 -10.22
C MET A 139 0.50 3.23 -9.40
N LEU A 140 1.70 3.72 -9.03
CA LEU A 140 2.61 3.00 -8.13
C LEU A 140 1.96 2.75 -6.76
N PHE A 141 1.11 3.65 -6.29
CA PHE A 141 0.40 3.48 -5.03
C PHE A 141 -0.53 2.25 -5.04
N LEU A 142 -1.05 1.85 -6.21
CA LEU A 142 -1.82 0.60 -6.36
C LEU A 142 -1.02 -0.67 -6.00
N LEU A 143 0.32 -0.60 -5.97
CA LEU A 143 1.14 -1.74 -5.54
C LEU A 143 0.83 -2.17 -4.10
N PHE A 144 0.44 -1.24 -3.23
CA PHE A 144 0.04 -1.56 -1.86
C PHE A 144 -1.26 -2.36 -1.75
N MET A 145 -2.03 -2.45 -2.84
CA MET A 145 -3.24 -3.26 -2.93
C MET A 145 -2.93 -4.73 -3.20
N VAL A 146 -1.81 -5.05 -3.89
CA VAL A 146 -1.51 -6.42 -4.31
C VAL A 146 -0.89 -7.19 -3.15
N PRO A 147 -1.56 -8.23 -2.61
CA PRO A 147 -1.00 -9.04 -1.54
C PRO A 147 0.25 -9.79 -2.00
N LEU A 148 1.31 -9.71 -1.19
CA LEU A 148 2.54 -10.46 -1.41
C LEU A 148 2.32 -11.97 -1.18
N PRO A 149 3.25 -12.83 -1.67
CA PRO A 149 3.16 -14.28 -1.44
C PRO A 149 3.05 -14.60 0.04
N GLY A 150 2.12 -15.50 0.41
CA GLY A 150 1.89 -15.89 1.81
C GLY A 150 3.15 -16.43 2.49
N VAL A 151 3.99 -17.17 1.76
CA VAL A 151 5.28 -17.68 2.29
C VAL A 151 6.20 -16.53 2.73
N LEU A 152 6.29 -15.46 1.92
CA LEU A 152 7.08 -14.28 2.28
C LEU A 152 6.49 -13.56 3.49
N LEU A 153 5.16 -13.37 3.51
CA LEU A 153 4.48 -12.72 4.62
C LEU A 153 4.66 -13.48 5.93
N LEU A 154 4.53 -14.82 5.91
CA LEU A 154 4.73 -15.66 7.08
C LEU A 154 6.18 -15.62 7.57
N ALA A 155 7.16 -15.68 6.65
CA ALA A 155 8.57 -15.59 7.02
C ALA A 155 8.91 -14.24 7.67
N VAL A 156 8.44 -13.14 7.10
CA VAL A 156 8.63 -11.78 7.66
C VAL A 156 7.88 -11.65 8.99
N SER A 157 6.63 -12.10 9.07
CA SER A 157 5.81 -12.07 10.30
C SER A 157 6.51 -12.82 11.42
N PHE A 158 7.10 -13.99 11.13
CA PHE A 158 7.81 -14.78 12.13
C PHE A 158 9.03 -14.02 12.68
N GLN A 159 9.86 -13.42 11.82
CA GLN A 159 11.01 -12.62 12.28
C GLN A 159 10.57 -11.39 13.08
N MET A 160 9.49 -10.74 12.65
CA MET A 160 8.92 -9.61 13.39
C MET A 160 8.38 -10.01 14.76
N LYS A 161 7.73 -11.20 14.88
CA LYS A 161 7.29 -11.73 16.18
C LYS A 161 8.46 -11.93 17.13
N LEU A 162 9.56 -12.55 16.66
CA LEU A 162 10.76 -12.77 17.47
C LEU A 162 11.36 -11.43 17.92
N LEU A 163 11.52 -10.48 17.00
CA LEU A 163 12.04 -9.15 17.31
C LEU A 163 11.15 -8.42 18.33
N ALA A 164 9.84 -8.44 18.12
CA ALA A 164 8.88 -7.79 19.02
C ALA A 164 8.90 -8.43 20.42
N ALA A 165 8.95 -9.77 20.50
CA ALA A 165 9.08 -10.48 21.77
C ALA A 165 10.40 -10.14 22.49
N THR A 166 11.53 -10.05 21.75
CA THR A 166 12.83 -9.66 22.29
C THR A 166 12.79 -8.25 22.87
N LEU A 167 12.33 -7.28 22.07
CA LEU A 167 12.25 -5.89 22.50
C LEU A 167 11.31 -5.71 23.70
N ALA A 168 10.13 -6.35 23.67
CA ALA A 168 9.18 -6.29 24.77
C ALA A 168 9.74 -6.94 26.06
N THR A 169 10.42 -8.08 25.95
CA THR A 169 11.07 -8.75 27.10
C THR A 169 12.14 -7.86 27.73
N HIS A 170 13.00 -7.24 26.91
CA HIS A 170 14.00 -6.30 27.43
C HIS A 170 13.35 -5.09 28.11
N ALA A 171 12.32 -4.52 27.51
CA ALA A 171 11.62 -3.37 28.08
C ALA A 171 10.89 -3.74 29.40
N LEU A 172 10.27 -4.93 29.50
CA LEU A 172 9.66 -5.42 30.74
C LEU A 172 10.71 -5.58 31.86
N ARG A 173 11.91 -6.09 31.53
CA ARG A 173 13.03 -6.18 32.52
C ARG A 173 13.47 -4.81 33.00
N LEU A 174 13.52 -3.81 32.11
CA LEU A 174 13.88 -2.42 32.48
C LEU A 174 12.88 -1.79 33.46
N VAL A 175 11.60 -2.15 33.39
CA VAL A 175 10.60 -1.71 34.38
C VAL A 175 10.49 -2.59 35.61
N GLY A 176 11.48 -3.52 35.83
CA GLY A 176 11.57 -4.34 36.99
C GLY A 176 10.78 -5.66 37.00
N MET A 177 10.15 -6.01 35.87
CA MET A 177 9.41 -7.26 35.73
C MET A 177 10.34 -8.39 35.25
N PRO A 178 10.46 -9.51 35.98
CA PRO A 178 11.28 -10.64 35.55
C PRO A 178 10.58 -11.36 34.40
N ALA A 179 10.99 -11.03 33.18
CA ALA A 179 10.47 -11.62 31.95
C ALA A 179 11.54 -12.51 31.28
N VAL A 180 11.12 -13.66 30.76
CA VAL A 180 11.96 -14.59 30.00
C VAL A 180 11.31 -14.82 28.63
N GLN A 181 12.13 -14.80 27.59
CA GLN A 181 11.65 -15.11 26.22
C GLN A 181 11.96 -16.57 25.90
N ALA A 182 10.95 -17.28 25.35
CA ALA A 182 11.08 -18.59 24.78
C ALA A 182 10.46 -18.58 23.36
N GLY A 183 11.30 -18.34 22.33
CA GLY A 183 10.80 -18.12 20.96
C GLY A 183 9.95 -16.86 20.86
N SER A 184 8.71 -16.99 20.40
CA SER A 184 7.72 -15.90 20.36
C SER A 184 6.89 -15.78 21.64
N THR A 185 7.17 -16.58 22.67
CA THR A 185 6.46 -16.55 23.96
C THR A 185 7.23 -15.73 24.95
N ILE A 186 6.53 -14.84 25.68
CA ILE A 186 7.06 -14.06 26.79
C ILE A 186 6.50 -14.68 28.08
N GLN A 187 7.38 -15.16 28.94
CA GLN A 187 7.04 -15.72 30.24
C GLN A 187 7.34 -14.69 31.33
N VAL A 188 6.36 -14.41 32.16
CA VAL A 188 6.49 -13.59 33.38
C VAL A 188 5.89 -14.38 34.54
N PRO A 189 6.19 -14.04 35.82
CA PRO A 189 5.68 -14.78 36.95
C PRO A 189 4.16 -14.98 36.89
N GLY A 190 3.74 -16.25 36.88
CA GLY A 190 2.34 -16.65 36.89
C GLY A 190 1.64 -16.75 35.52
N ILE A 191 2.25 -16.22 34.44
CA ILE A 191 1.64 -16.30 33.08
C ILE A 191 2.68 -16.45 31.98
N SER A 192 2.21 -17.00 30.83
CA SER A 192 2.93 -16.95 29.57
C SER A 192 2.04 -16.34 28.50
N VAL A 193 2.57 -15.41 27.71
CA VAL A 193 1.87 -14.74 26.63
C VAL A 193 2.56 -15.07 25.30
N ILE A 194 1.80 -15.62 24.36
CA ILE A 194 2.29 -15.92 23.00
C ILE A 194 2.09 -14.67 22.13
N VAL A 195 3.14 -14.27 21.43
CA VAL A 195 3.06 -13.21 20.41
C VAL A 195 2.58 -13.86 19.10
N ASP A 196 1.29 -13.73 18.82
CA ASP A 196 0.64 -14.30 17.63
C ASP A 196 0.93 -13.46 16.36
N ASP A 197 0.47 -13.96 15.20
CA ASP A 197 0.59 -13.25 13.91
C ASP A 197 -0.13 -11.91 13.92
N THR A 198 -1.26 -11.79 14.63
CA THR A 198 -1.98 -10.52 14.84
C THR A 198 -1.17 -9.50 15.66
N CYS A 199 -0.25 -9.99 16.53
CA CYS A 199 0.67 -9.20 17.34
C CYS A 199 2.06 -9.03 16.72
N SER A 200 2.31 -9.60 15.54
CA SER A 200 3.60 -9.45 14.84
C SER A 200 3.90 -8.00 14.45
N GLY A 201 2.87 -7.16 14.34
CA GLY A 201 2.98 -5.78 13.89
C GLY A 201 3.11 -5.62 12.38
N LEU A 202 3.15 -6.70 11.59
CA LEU A 202 3.31 -6.64 10.14
C LEU A 202 2.13 -5.92 9.46
N ARG A 203 0.88 -6.15 9.91
CA ARG A 203 -0.30 -5.43 9.43
C ARG A 203 -0.15 -3.92 9.61
N SER A 204 0.21 -3.50 10.83
CA SER A 204 0.41 -2.08 11.16
C SER A 204 1.57 -1.48 10.38
N LEU A 205 2.64 -2.23 10.17
CA LEU A 205 3.80 -1.80 9.39
C LEU A 205 3.43 -1.52 7.94
N ILE A 206 2.78 -2.49 7.24
CA ILE A 206 2.39 -2.33 5.84
C ILE A 206 1.40 -1.17 5.70
N SER A 207 0.40 -1.09 6.58
CA SER A 207 -0.58 0.00 6.56
C SER A 207 0.06 1.36 6.83
N LEU A 208 1.02 1.46 7.76
CA LEU A 208 1.69 2.73 8.08
C LEU A 208 2.65 3.16 6.96
N ILE A 209 3.34 2.22 6.29
CA ILE A 209 4.15 2.51 5.11
C ILE A 209 3.26 3.03 3.97
N ALA A 210 2.12 2.38 3.69
CA ALA A 210 1.18 2.83 2.67
C ALA A 210 0.65 4.24 3.01
N LEU A 211 0.24 4.46 4.26
CA LEU A 211 -0.30 5.75 4.70
C LEU A 211 0.77 6.85 4.71
N SER A 212 2.00 6.56 5.13
CA SER A 212 3.12 7.52 5.07
C SER A 212 3.45 7.89 3.63
N THR A 213 3.42 6.93 2.72
CA THR A 213 3.63 7.15 1.29
C THR A 213 2.52 8.03 0.71
N LEU A 214 1.26 7.79 1.07
CA LEU A 214 0.14 8.65 0.70
C LEU A 214 0.33 10.06 1.27
N TRP A 215 0.66 10.18 2.55
CA TRP A 215 0.88 11.46 3.24
C TRP A 215 1.96 12.31 2.57
N THR A 216 3.10 11.68 2.21
CA THR A 216 4.19 12.39 1.54
C THR A 216 3.80 12.94 0.17
N SER A 217 2.83 12.32 -0.51
CA SER A 217 2.31 12.81 -1.79
C SER A 217 1.48 14.08 -1.67
N LEU A 218 1.00 14.38 -0.45
CA LEU A 218 0.19 15.56 -0.11
C LEU A 218 1.04 16.71 0.44
N MET A 219 2.33 16.46 0.68
CA MET A 219 3.24 17.50 1.11
C MET A 219 3.37 18.61 0.06
N PRO A 220 3.61 19.86 0.47
CA PRO A 220 3.85 20.96 -0.46
C PRO A 220 4.95 20.61 -1.47
N ALA A 221 4.83 21.11 -2.71
CA ALA A 221 5.83 20.87 -3.77
C ALA A 221 7.24 21.38 -3.39
N ALA A 222 7.33 22.31 -2.45
CA ALA A 222 8.58 22.83 -1.90
C ALA A 222 9.27 21.84 -0.93
N ALA A 223 8.58 20.81 -0.44
CA ALA A 223 9.17 19.84 0.45
C ALA A 223 10.27 19.05 -0.27
N LYS A 224 11.45 19.03 0.34
CA LYS A 224 12.60 18.31 -0.22
C LYS A 224 12.32 16.80 -0.27
N ARG A 225 12.78 16.13 -1.31
CA ARG A 225 12.59 14.66 -1.48
C ARG A 225 13.09 13.85 -0.29
N TRP A 226 14.18 14.28 0.34
CA TRP A 226 14.71 13.59 1.51
C TRP A 226 13.74 13.66 2.72
N HIS A 227 12.96 14.75 2.90
CA HIS A 227 11.92 14.82 3.93
C HIS A 227 10.86 13.73 3.71
N GLN A 228 10.43 13.55 2.44
CA GLN A 228 9.47 12.51 2.08
C GLN A 228 10.02 11.12 2.38
N LEU A 229 11.27 10.86 1.99
CA LEU A 229 11.96 9.60 2.27
C LEU A 229 12.12 9.36 3.77
N THR A 230 12.46 10.39 4.56
CA THR A 230 12.59 10.30 6.02
C THR A 230 11.26 9.94 6.67
N VAL A 231 10.14 10.53 6.24
CA VAL A 231 8.81 10.20 6.79
C VAL A 231 8.43 8.75 6.49
N VAL A 232 8.66 8.29 5.26
CA VAL A 232 8.39 6.89 4.89
C VAL A 232 9.32 5.94 5.66
N ALA A 233 10.61 6.23 5.75
CA ALA A 233 11.57 5.40 6.49
C ALA A 233 11.26 5.37 8.00
N ALA A 234 10.85 6.50 8.58
CA ALA A 234 10.49 6.59 9.99
C ALA A 234 9.21 5.79 10.34
N SER A 235 8.34 5.50 9.36
CA SER A 235 7.18 4.65 9.60
C SER A 235 7.56 3.25 10.08
N ILE A 236 8.73 2.74 9.69
CA ILE A 236 9.22 1.41 10.09
C ILE A 236 9.53 1.36 11.60
N PRO A 237 10.46 2.18 12.14
CA PRO A 237 10.73 2.15 13.57
C PRO A 237 9.54 2.59 14.41
N ILE A 238 8.72 3.53 13.94
CA ILE A 238 7.49 3.94 14.64
C ILE A 238 6.53 2.75 14.77
N ALA A 239 6.29 1.98 13.70
CA ALA A 239 5.42 0.81 13.75
C ALA A 239 5.96 -0.28 14.69
N LEU A 240 7.28 -0.53 14.67
CA LEU A 240 7.93 -1.50 15.56
C LEU A 240 7.82 -1.10 17.03
N LEU A 241 8.13 0.16 17.37
CA LEU A 241 8.04 0.67 18.74
C LEU A 241 6.59 0.69 19.23
N ALA A 242 5.65 1.09 18.38
CA ALA A 242 4.24 1.06 18.70
C ALA A 242 3.73 -0.36 18.98
N ASN A 243 4.15 -1.33 18.18
CA ASN A 243 3.79 -2.73 18.39
C ASN A 243 4.47 -3.31 19.66
N MET A 244 5.72 -2.96 19.93
CA MET A 244 6.41 -3.32 21.19
C MET A 244 5.62 -2.79 22.40
N ALA A 245 5.25 -1.51 22.38
CA ALA A 245 4.46 -0.92 23.47
C ALA A 245 3.11 -1.66 23.65
N ARG A 246 2.44 -2.05 22.56
CA ARG A 246 1.22 -2.86 22.60
C ARG A 246 1.45 -4.18 23.32
N ILE A 247 2.51 -4.92 22.96
CA ILE A 247 2.81 -6.21 23.58
C ILE A 247 3.09 -6.03 25.05
N MET A 248 3.88 -5.01 25.44
CA MET A 248 4.14 -4.71 26.85
C MET A 248 2.83 -4.46 27.63
N VAL A 249 1.95 -3.62 27.10
CA VAL A 249 0.66 -3.33 27.75
C VAL A 249 -0.16 -4.60 27.89
N LEU A 250 -0.24 -5.44 26.85
CA LEU A 250 -0.97 -6.71 26.91
C LEU A 250 -0.38 -7.66 27.96
N VAL A 251 0.95 -7.79 28.05
CA VAL A 251 1.61 -8.63 29.06
C VAL A 251 1.35 -8.09 30.47
N LEU A 252 1.48 -6.79 30.68
CA LEU A 252 1.21 -6.16 31.97
C LEU A 252 -0.26 -6.34 32.42
N LEU A 253 -1.20 -6.10 31.52
CA LEU A 253 -2.62 -6.30 31.82
C LEU A 253 -2.93 -7.78 32.08
N SER A 254 -2.34 -8.70 31.33
CA SER A 254 -2.50 -10.13 31.55
C SER A 254 -1.90 -10.58 32.90
N ALA A 255 -0.81 -9.96 33.34
CA ALA A 255 -0.21 -10.24 34.64
C ALA A 255 -1.11 -9.77 35.82
N ILE A 256 -1.84 -8.66 35.65
CA ILE A 256 -2.70 -8.10 36.70
C ILE A 256 -4.08 -8.77 36.73
N TYR A 257 -4.70 -8.98 35.58
CA TYR A 257 -6.11 -9.40 35.45
C TYR A 257 -6.29 -10.84 34.94
N GLY A 258 -5.18 -11.53 34.65
CA GLY A 258 -5.18 -12.92 34.19
C GLY A 258 -5.10 -13.08 32.66
N PRO A 259 -4.82 -14.31 32.18
CA PRO A 259 -4.47 -14.59 30.78
C PRO A 259 -5.63 -14.36 29.80
N ARG A 260 -6.89 -14.39 30.25
CA ARG A 260 -8.08 -14.17 29.39
C ARG A 260 -8.12 -12.78 28.75
N ILE A 261 -7.37 -11.81 29.28
CA ILE A 261 -7.30 -10.46 28.70
C ILE A 261 -6.59 -10.46 27.34
N ALA A 262 -5.60 -11.32 27.18
CA ALA A 262 -4.89 -11.44 25.91
C ALA A 262 -5.84 -11.84 24.74
N ASP A 263 -6.92 -12.54 25.03
CA ASP A 263 -7.91 -13.01 24.03
C ASP A 263 -9.19 -12.17 23.99
N SER A 264 -9.24 -11.04 24.74
CA SER A 264 -10.43 -10.20 24.89
C SER A 264 -10.50 -9.09 23.85
N PHE A 265 -11.63 -8.34 23.89
CA PHE A 265 -11.84 -7.10 23.12
C PHE A 265 -10.69 -6.09 23.29
N ILE A 266 -9.97 -6.13 24.43
CA ILE A 266 -8.81 -5.28 24.72
C ILE A 266 -7.68 -5.57 23.71
N HIS A 267 -7.50 -6.81 23.29
CA HIS A 267 -6.53 -7.19 22.28
C HIS A 267 -6.78 -6.46 20.94
N TYR A 268 -8.03 -6.44 20.47
CA TYR A 268 -8.39 -5.76 19.22
C TYR A 268 -8.37 -4.23 19.37
N GLY A 269 -8.94 -3.71 20.46
CA GLY A 269 -8.96 -2.28 20.76
C GLY A 269 -7.57 -1.67 20.90
N SER A 270 -6.64 -2.38 21.53
CA SER A 270 -5.25 -1.94 21.68
C SER A 270 -4.57 -1.71 20.32
N GLY A 271 -4.88 -2.52 19.30
CA GLY A 271 -4.35 -2.33 17.94
C GLY A 271 -4.76 -1.01 17.31
N ILE A 272 -6.02 -0.59 17.48
CA ILE A 272 -6.54 0.68 16.95
C ILE A 272 -5.87 1.87 17.67
N VAL A 273 -5.77 1.81 18.99
CA VAL A 273 -5.16 2.87 19.80
C VAL A 273 -3.68 3.05 19.42
N VAL A 274 -2.94 1.95 19.35
CA VAL A 274 -1.51 1.97 19.02
C VAL A 274 -1.27 2.46 17.59
N PHE A 275 -2.13 2.07 16.64
CA PHE A 275 -2.07 2.58 15.27
C PHE A 275 -2.34 4.10 15.22
N GLY A 276 -3.31 4.59 16.00
CA GLY A 276 -3.58 6.02 16.15
C GLY A 276 -2.40 6.80 16.72
N ILE A 277 -1.71 6.26 17.72
CA ILE A 277 -0.49 6.85 18.30
C ILE A 277 0.63 6.88 17.27
N ALA A 278 0.85 5.78 16.54
CA ALA A 278 1.86 5.72 15.49
C ALA A 278 1.60 6.76 14.37
N LEU A 279 0.33 6.93 13.99
CA LEU A 279 -0.09 7.93 13.03
C LEU A 279 0.13 9.36 13.54
N ALA A 280 -0.19 9.63 14.81
CA ALA A 280 0.06 10.93 15.44
C ALA A 280 1.56 11.26 15.49
N ALA A 281 2.41 10.27 15.85
CA ALA A 281 3.86 10.42 15.85
C ALA A 281 4.41 10.72 14.45
N LEU A 282 3.93 10.01 13.43
CA LEU A 282 4.30 10.24 12.04
C LEU A 282 3.88 11.64 11.55
N SER A 283 2.65 12.06 11.89
CA SER A 283 2.13 13.39 11.57
C SER A 283 2.94 14.50 12.23
N TRP A 284 3.31 14.31 13.49
CA TRP A 284 4.15 15.24 14.22
C TRP A 284 5.54 15.36 13.56
N LEU A 285 6.18 14.23 13.24
CA LEU A 285 7.47 14.21 12.56
C LEU A 285 7.39 14.93 11.20
N SER A 286 6.37 14.63 10.42
CA SER A 286 6.13 15.27 9.13
C SER A 286 6.03 16.80 9.24
N ARG A 287 5.25 17.29 10.22
CA ARG A 287 5.13 18.73 10.48
C ARG A 287 6.45 19.38 10.88
N ARG A 288 7.28 18.70 11.69
CA ARG A 288 8.59 19.19 12.10
C ARG A 288 9.59 19.29 10.95
N LEU A 289 9.48 18.38 9.97
CA LEU A 289 10.36 18.38 8.79
C LEU A 289 9.92 19.40 7.73
N THR A 290 8.68 19.87 7.78
CA THR A 290 8.13 20.84 6.81
C THR A 290 8.02 22.27 7.37
N ALA A 291 8.19 22.45 8.66
CA ALA A 291 8.32 23.75 9.34
C ALA A 291 9.73 24.32 9.17
#